data_ad796042e570a7cc9788e758c20cf708
#
_entry.id   ad796042e570a7cc9788e758c20cf708
#
_cell.length_a   1.000
_cell.length_b   1.000
_cell.length_c   1.000
_cell.angle_alpha   90.00
_cell.angle_beta   90.00
_cell.angle_gamma   90.00
#
_symmetry.space_group_name_H-M   'P 1'
#
loop_
_entity.id
_entity.type
_entity.pdbx_description
1 polymer ?
#
loop_
_entity_poly.entity_id
_entity_poly.type
_entity_poly.pdbx_seq_one_letter_code
_entity_poly.pdbx_strand_id
1 'polypeptide(L)'
;MTTEGLNFISSILKPLINYHFLYYKTDKVEYPYWVGEYLESEYSAETNYQETTFILTGVTRGSYLELEKQKEIIKKALKDKRAILPSGTGIAVHYDYSMPIRVDDIELQKIQVNLTIQEWEV
;
A
#
# COMPACT_ATOMS: atom_id res chain seq x y z
N MET A 1 1.75 5.18 -12.00
CA MET A 1 2.55 5.50 -10.80
C MET A 1 4.03 5.53 -11.17
N THR A 2 4.75 6.55 -10.74
CA THR A 2 6.16 6.68 -11.10
C THR A 2 7.04 5.70 -10.30
N THR A 3 8.23 5.41 -10.84
CA THR A 3 9.22 4.59 -10.13
C THR A 3 9.60 5.24 -8.79
N GLU A 4 9.75 6.56 -8.76
CA GLU A 4 10.05 7.29 -7.53
C GLU A 4 8.90 7.16 -6.52
N GLY A 5 7.66 7.21 -6.99
CA GLY A 5 6.48 7.02 -6.14
C GLY A 5 6.46 5.63 -5.52
N LEU A 6 6.74 4.60 -6.30
CA LEU A 6 6.85 3.23 -5.79
C LEU A 6 7.95 3.10 -4.75
N ASN A 7 9.11 3.71 -5.02
CA ASN A 7 10.22 3.71 -4.06
C ASN A 7 9.89 4.47 -2.79
N PHE A 8 9.15 5.58 -2.92
CA PHE A 8 8.70 6.37 -1.77
C PHE A 8 7.81 5.54 -0.84
N ILE A 9 6.80 4.87 -1.39
CA ILE A 9 5.91 4.00 -0.62
C ILE A 9 6.70 2.85 0.03
N SER A 10 7.58 2.21 -0.74
CA SER A 10 8.41 1.11 -0.25
C SER A 10 9.31 1.56 0.90
N SER A 11 9.93 2.73 0.80
CA SER A 11 10.83 3.24 1.85
C SER A 11 10.11 3.52 3.16
N ILE A 12 8.83 3.87 3.09
CA ILE A 12 8.01 4.09 4.29
C ILE A 12 7.58 2.76 4.90
N LEU A 13 7.14 1.81 4.08
CA LEU A 13 6.54 0.57 4.57
C LEU A 13 7.55 -0.49 5.00
N LYS A 14 8.67 -0.65 4.30
CA LYS A 14 9.65 -1.71 4.59
C LYS A 14 10.17 -1.72 6.02
N PRO A 15 10.46 -0.57 6.66
CA PRO A 15 10.89 -0.58 8.06
C PRO A 15 9.80 -0.94 9.05
N LEU A 16 8.53 -0.87 8.65
CA LEU A 16 7.39 -1.00 9.55
C LEU A 16 6.72 -2.36 9.49
N ILE A 17 6.66 -2.97 8.31
CA ILE A 17 5.96 -4.23 8.05
C ILE A 17 6.75 -5.09 7.08
N ASN A 18 6.39 -6.37 6.99
CA ASN A 18 6.97 -7.28 6.00
C ASN A 18 6.30 -7.00 4.64
N TYR A 19 6.79 -5.98 3.95
CA TYR A 19 6.19 -5.45 2.73
C TYR A 19 6.90 -5.93 1.48
N HIS A 20 6.12 -6.35 0.48
CA HIS A 20 6.60 -6.79 -0.83
C HIS A 20 5.73 -6.20 -1.92
N PHE A 21 6.33 -5.90 -3.07
CA PHE A 21 5.58 -5.37 -4.20
C PHE A 21 5.27 -6.49 -5.18
N LEU A 22 4.01 -6.61 -5.57
CA LEU A 22 3.40 -7.58 -6.49
C LEU A 22 3.32 -9.00 -5.95
N TYR A 23 4.38 -9.54 -5.38
CA TYR A 23 4.35 -10.89 -4.83
C TYR A 23 5.42 -11.08 -3.75
N TYR A 24 5.18 -12.03 -2.88
CA TYR A 24 6.11 -12.42 -1.84
C TYR A 24 6.66 -13.81 -2.19
N LYS A 25 7.90 -13.82 -2.67
CA LYS A 25 8.58 -15.06 -3.07
C LYS A 25 9.60 -15.43 -1.99
N THR A 26 9.37 -16.55 -1.31
CA THR A 26 10.24 -17.03 -0.24
C THR A 26 10.03 -18.51 0.00
N ASP A 27 11.08 -19.19 0.48
CA ASP A 27 10.98 -20.59 0.92
C ASP A 27 10.37 -20.70 2.30
N LYS A 28 10.46 -19.64 3.10
CA LYS A 28 9.94 -19.61 4.47
C LYS A 28 9.13 -18.34 4.69
N VAL A 29 7.81 -18.49 4.75
CA VAL A 29 6.90 -17.37 4.90
C VAL A 29 6.92 -16.82 6.33
N GLU A 30 7.10 -15.49 6.43
CA GLU A 30 7.00 -14.78 7.71
C GLU A 30 5.67 -14.03 7.75
N TYR A 31 4.84 -14.35 8.73
CA TYR A 31 3.54 -13.73 8.94
C TYR A 31 3.59 -12.66 10.04
N PRO A 32 2.80 -11.60 9.95
CA PRO A 32 2.02 -11.18 8.79
C PRO A 32 2.91 -10.65 7.67
N TYR A 33 2.46 -10.80 6.43
CA TYR A 33 3.12 -10.13 5.31
C TYR A 33 2.11 -9.33 4.50
N TRP A 34 2.63 -8.37 3.72
CA TRP A 34 1.81 -7.45 2.92
C TRP A 34 2.34 -7.38 1.51
N VAL A 35 1.41 -7.41 0.57
CA VAL A 35 1.75 -7.31 -0.86
C VAL A 35 1.03 -6.11 -1.44
N GLY A 36 1.79 -5.23 -2.10
CA GLY A 36 1.25 -4.05 -2.77
C GLY A 36 1.08 -4.28 -4.26
N GLU A 37 0.02 -3.71 -4.81
CA GLU A 37 -0.24 -3.65 -6.25
C GLU A 37 -0.99 -2.37 -6.56
N TYR A 38 -1.11 -2.00 -7.82
CA TYR A 38 -1.80 -0.77 -8.14
C TYR A 38 -2.58 -0.87 -9.45
N LEU A 39 -3.59 0.01 -9.56
CA LEU A 39 -4.33 0.29 -10.77
C LEU A 39 -4.12 1.77 -11.09
N GLU A 40 -3.59 2.03 -12.25
CA GLU A 40 -3.32 3.39 -12.70
C GLU A 40 -4.39 3.82 -13.69
N SER A 41 -5.01 4.97 -13.41
CA SER A 41 -5.95 5.56 -14.33
C SER A 41 -5.21 6.44 -15.34
N GLU A 42 -5.90 6.81 -16.43
CA GLU A 42 -5.34 7.70 -17.41
C GLU A 42 -5.09 9.09 -16.78
N TYR A 43 -3.94 9.70 -17.14
CA TYR A 43 -3.64 11.05 -16.70
C TYR A 43 -4.72 12.02 -17.14
N SER A 44 -5.18 12.85 -16.21
CA SER A 44 -6.20 13.87 -16.49
C SER A 44 -5.54 15.23 -16.65
N ALA A 45 -5.63 15.81 -17.84
CA ALA A 45 -5.15 17.17 -18.10
C ALA A 45 -5.94 18.23 -17.31
N GLU A 46 -7.19 17.94 -16.99
CA GLU A 46 -8.04 18.84 -16.20
C GLU A 46 -7.60 18.94 -14.75
N THR A 47 -7.22 17.81 -14.15
CA THR A 47 -6.79 17.76 -12.75
C THR A 47 -5.30 18.00 -12.59
N ASN A 48 -4.53 17.87 -13.66
CA ASN A 48 -3.08 18.07 -13.69
C ASN A 48 -2.31 17.14 -12.75
N TYR A 49 -2.85 15.94 -12.48
CA TYR A 49 -2.15 14.92 -11.71
C TYR A 49 -2.54 13.53 -12.20
N GLN A 50 -1.63 12.59 -11.94
CA GLN A 50 -1.88 11.16 -12.14
C GLN A 50 -2.46 10.58 -10.85
N GLU A 51 -3.58 9.89 -10.97
CA GLU A 51 -4.20 9.22 -9.84
C GLU A 51 -4.01 7.70 -9.94
N THR A 52 -3.58 7.10 -8.86
CA THR A 52 -3.33 5.66 -8.77
C THR A 52 -4.06 5.10 -7.56
N THR A 53 -4.78 3.99 -7.75
CA THR A 53 -5.32 3.21 -6.64
C THR A 53 -4.25 2.21 -6.22
N PHE A 54 -3.75 2.33 -5.00
CA PHE A 54 -2.74 1.43 -4.45
C PHE A 54 -3.40 0.49 -3.45
N ILE A 55 -3.23 -0.80 -3.67
CA ILE A 55 -3.90 -1.84 -2.89
C ILE A 55 -2.86 -2.63 -2.12
N LEU A 56 -3.01 -2.65 -0.79
CA LEU A 56 -2.18 -3.48 0.09
C LEU A 56 -3.00 -4.64 0.59
N THR A 57 -2.53 -5.86 0.37
CA THR A 57 -3.17 -7.06 0.88
C THR A 57 -2.30 -7.64 1.99
N GLY A 58 -2.85 -7.69 3.20
CA GLY A 58 -2.18 -8.29 4.35
C GLY A 58 -2.66 -9.71 4.56
N VAL A 59 -1.74 -10.60 4.93
CA VAL A 59 -2.02 -12.02 5.13
C VAL A 59 -1.34 -12.46 6.42
N THR A 60 -2.08 -13.20 7.25
CA THR A 60 -1.52 -13.86 8.42
C THR A 60 -2.20 -15.19 8.69
N ARG A 61 -1.58 -16.01 9.53
CA ARG A 61 -2.21 -17.21 10.08
C ARG A 61 -2.49 -16.98 11.56
N GLY A 62 -3.61 -17.47 12.04
CA GLY A 62 -3.99 -17.34 13.44
C GLY A 62 -4.85 -16.12 13.68
N SER A 63 -4.39 -15.17 14.48
CA SER A 63 -5.22 -14.04 14.93
C SER A 63 -5.30 -12.91 13.91
N TYR A 64 -6.51 -12.56 13.52
CA TYR A 64 -6.77 -11.40 12.66
C TYR A 64 -6.31 -10.09 13.33
N LEU A 65 -6.26 -10.05 14.66
CA LEU A 65 -5.86 -8.83 15.38
C LEU A 65 -4.46 -8.35 15.00
N GLU A 66 -3.57 -9.26 14.59
CA GLU A 66 -2.24 -8.88 14.12
C GLU A 66 -2.31 -8.02 12.87
N LEU A 67 -3.23 -8.35 11.94
CA LEU A 67 -3.46 -7.55 10.74
C LEU A 67 -4.04 -6.18 11.09
N GLU A 68 -4.97 -6.13 12.04
CA GLU A 68 -5.54 -4.85 12.49
C GLU A 68 -4.48 -3.92 13.06
N LYS A 69 -3.58 -4.45 13.88
CA LYS A 69 -2.47 -3.68 14.45
C LYS A 69 -1.56 -3.13 13.36
N GLN A 70 -1.21 -3.95 12.40
CA GLN A 70 -0.34 -3.52 11.30
C GLN A 70 -1.05 -2.55 10.37
N LYS A 71 -2.36 -2.74 10.12
CA LYS A 71 -3.16 -1.79 9.36
C LYS A 71 -3.12 -0.40 10.00
N GLU A 72 -3.22 -0.32 11.30
CA GLU A 72 -3.15 0.97 12.02
C GLU A 72 -1.77 1.62 11.88
N ILE A 73 -0.70 0.82 11.89
CA ILE A 73 0.65 1.30 11.64
C ILE A 73 0.75 1.88 10.23
N ILE A 74 0.24 1.16 9.24
CA ILE A 74 0.21 1.59 7.83
C ILE A 74 -0.58 2.89 7.70
N LYS A 75 -1.76 2.94 8.26
CA LYS A 75 -2.63 4.11 8.21
C LYS A 75 -1.96 5.34 8.81
N LYS A 76 -1.33 5.19 9.98
CA LYS A 76 -0.63 6.28 10.64
C LYS A 76 0.56 6.77 9.80
N ALA A 77 1.27 5.86 9.13
CA ALA A 77 2.44 6.21 8.34
C ALA A 77 2.10 6.88 7.01
N LEU A 78 1.00 6.48 6.38
CA LEU A 78 0.65 6.90 5.02
C LEU A 78 -0.50 7.89 4.92
N LYS A 79 -1.39 7.95 5.91
CA LYS A 79 -2.54 8.85 5.87
C LYS A 79 -2.09 10.30 5.73
N ASP A 80 -2.60 10.97 4.71
CA ASP A 80 -2.29 12.37 4.41
C ASP A 80 -0.80 12.66 4.25
N LYS A 81 -0.02 11.64 3.89
CA LYS A 81 1.41 11.80 3.65
C LYS A 81 1.63 12.56 2.34
N ARG A 82 2.50 13.56 2.39
CA ARG A 82 2.85 14.38 1.23
C ARG A 82 4.35 14.58 1.18
N ALA A 83 4.89 14.67 -0.03
CA ALA A 83 6.32 14.90 -0.21
C ALA A 83 6.59 15.48 -1.61
N ILE A 84 7.78 16.02 -1.77
CA ILE A 84 8.36 16.37 -3.06
C ILE A 84 9.46 15.34 -3.31
N LEU A 85 9.32 14.59 -4.40
CA LEU A 85 10.29 13.56 -4.76
C LEU A 85 11.55 14.19 -5.39
N PRO A 86 12.66 13.45 -5.49
CA PRO A 86 13.93 14.02 -6.01
C PRO A 86 13.82 14.66 -7.39
N SER A 87 12.94 14.17 -8.27
CA SER A 87 12.71 14.77 -9.59
C SER A 87 11.91 16.07 -9.55
N GLY A 88 11.37 16.45 -8.38
CA GLY A 88 10.45 17.57 -8.26
C GLY A 88 8.98 17.17 -8.29
N THR A 89 8.67 15.93 -8.62
CA THR A 89 7.29 15.42 -8.61
C THR A 89 6.70 15.49 -7.21
N GLY A 90 5.52 16.09 -7.08
CA GLY A 90 4.77 16.07 -5.82
C GLY A 90 4.02 14.76 -5.69
N ILE A 91 3.93 14.23 -4.47
CA ILE A 91 3.16 13.03 -4.18
C ILE A 91 2.29 13.25 -2.94
N ALA A 92 1.05 12.76 -2.99
CA ALA A 92 0.13 12.78 -1.86
C ALA A 92 -0.55 11.42 -1.75
N VAL A 93 -0.68 10.95 -0.52
CA VAL A 93 -1.32 9.66 -0.23
C VAL A 93 -2.58 9.91 0.57
N HIS A 94 -3.69 9.30 0.14
CA HIS A 94 -4.97 9.37 0.84
C HIS A 94 -5.39 7.96 1.21
N TYR A 95 -5.79 7.78 2.46
CA TYR A 95 -6.36 6.51 2.92
C TYR A 95 -7.84 6.48 2.56
N ASP A 96 -8.23 5.52 1.72
CA ASP A 96 -9.62 5.40 1.28
C ASP A 96 -10.44 4.51 2.22
N TYR A 97 -10.10 3.22 2.26
CA TYR A 97 -10.81 2.27 3.10
C TYR A 97 -10.01 0.98 3.26
N SER A 98 -10.42 0.18 4.23
CA SER A 98 -9.90 -1.18 4.40
C SER A 98 -11.06 -2.12 4.67
N MET A 99 -10.87 -3.39 4.31
CA MET A 99 -11.89 -4.41 4.52
C MET A 99 -11.26 -5.77 4.74
N PRO A 100 -11.82 -6.60 5.64
CA PRO A 100 -11.41 -7.99 5.72
C PRO A 100 -11.79 -8.73 4.46
N ILE A 101 -10.97 -9.68 4.05
CA ILE A 101 -11.24 -10.53 2.91
C ILE A 101 -11.54 -11.93 3.43
N ARG A 102 -12.68 -12.48 3.02
CA ARG A 102 -13.02 -13.87 3.33
C ARG A 102 -12.15 -14.81 2.51
N VAL A 103 -11.66 -15.85 3.18
CA VAL A 103 -10.93 -16.95 2.53
C VAL A 103 -11.48 -18.27 3.04
N ASP A 104 -11.39 -19.32 2.21
CA ASP A 104 -11.92 -20.63 2.56
C ASP A 104 -11.10 -21.35 3.64
N ASP A 105 -9.79 -21.05 3.73
CA ASP A 105 -8.91 -21.59 4.77
C ASP A 105 -9.17 -20.83 6.07
N ILE A 106 -9.76 -21.49 7.06
CA ILE A 106 -10.13 -20.88 8.33
C ILE A 106 -8.93 -20.42 9.17
N GLU A 107 -7.73 -20.92 8.89
CA GLU A 107 -6.52 -20.49 9.58
C GLU A 107 -5.89 -19.27 8.94
N LEU A 108 -6.27 -18.96 7.70
CA LEU A 108 -5.71 -17.87 6.95
C LEU A 108 -6.62 -16.63 7.09
N GLN A 109 -6.01 -15.50 7.45
CA GLN A 109 -6.71 -14.23 7.57
C GLN A 109 -6.15 -13.24 6.55
N LYS A 110 -7.02 -12.47 5.93
CA LYS A 110 -6.62 -11.45 4.94
C LYS A 110 -7.36 -10.14 5.16
N ILE A 111 -6.69 -9.05 4.82
CA ILE A 111 -7.25 -7.71 4.81
C ILE A 111 -6.78 -6.98 3.56
N GLN A 112 -7.64 -6.13 3.01
CA GLN A 112 -7.30 -5.25 1.91
C GLN A 112 -7.34 -3.82 2.39
N VAL A 113 -6.26 -3.07 2.13
CA VAL A 113 -6.17 -1.64 2.40
C VAL A 113 -6.07 -0.92 1.07
N ASN A 114 -6.95 0.06 0.85
CA ASN A 114 -7.00 0.82 -0.39
C ASN A 114 -6.59 2.26 -0.15
N LEU A 115 -5.65 2.73 -0.96
CA LEU A 115 -5.10 4.07 -0.91
C LEU A 115 -5.25 4.73 -2.27
N THR A 116 -5.42 6.04 -2.28
CA THR A 116 -5.33 6.84 -3.50
C THR A 116 -4.04 7.62 -3.45
N ILE A 117 -3.24 7.51 -4.50
CA ILE A 117 -1.98 8.21 -4.63
C ILE A 117 -2.08 9.20 -5.79
N GLN A 118 -1.77 10.45 -5.52
CA GLN A 118 -1.76 11.51 -6.50
C GLN A 118 -0.32 11.96 -6.74
N GLU A 119 0.06 12.07 -8.00
CA GLU A 119 1.40 12.52 -8.39
C GLU A 119 1.30 13.67 -9.38
N TRP A 120 1.99 14.78 -9.09
CA TRP A 120 2.05 15.97 -9.92
C TRP A 120 3.45 16.08 -10.51
N GLU A 121 3.55 15.85 -11.81
CA GLU A 121 4.82 16.01 -12.51
C GLU A 121 5.11 17.49 -12.78
N VAL A 122 6.38 17.82 -12.79
CA VAL A 122 6.83 19.18 -13.06
C VAL A 122 7.03 19.40 -14.55
#